data_a58d95d5fb756b67ae465447abfccb36
#
_entry.id   a58d95d5fb756b67ae465447abfccb36
#
_cell.length_a   1.000
_cell.length_b   1.000
_cell.length_c   1.000
_cell.angle_alpha   90.00
_cell.angle_beta   90.00
_cell.angle_gamma   90.00
#
_symmetry.space_group_name_H-M   'P 1'
#
loop_
_entity.id
_entity.type
_entity.pdbx_description
1 polymer ?
#
loop_
_entity_poly.entity_id
_entity_poly.type
_entity_poly.pdbx_seq_one_letter_code
_entity_poly.pdbx_strand_id
1 'polypeptide(L)'
;ESASSYYKELRVAPLMIKPRMCEAIDGEIVKAKAGKPARILMKSNAITDRDMIEKLTEASRAGVKITMLVRGISCLVPGVPGKTENIRIVSVVGRLLEHSRIYAFGVGDETTVFLSSADLMTRNLDKRVEIAWPVNDPALRARVLDYFTTMLSDTAKLRELQSDGTFTDLCAFVPEGRNPFDAQDHLIKEAYIAAERARATGLTYPQFVDAAVGGTP
;
A
#
# COMPACT_ATOMS: atom_id res chain seq x y z
N GLU A 1 -29.58 2.16 -14.36
CA GLU A 1 -28.88 0.84 -14.36
C GLU A 1 -27.50 1.06 -13.75
N SER A 2 -27.19 0.38 -12.67
CA SER A 2 -25.95 0.61 -11.95
C SER A 2 -24.77 0.02 -12.71
N ALA A 3 -23.71 0.80 -12.90
CA ALA A 3 -22.45 0.36 -13.52
C ALA A 3 -21.83 -0.89 -12.85
N SER A 4 -22.35 -1.29 -11.69
CA SER A 4 -21.90 -2.44 -10.90
C SER A 4 -22.11 -3.79 -11.59
N SER A 5 -23.02 -3.89 -12.56
CA SER A 5 -23.33 -5.13 -13.28
C SER A 5 -22.34 -5.47 -14.40
N TYR A 6 -21.49 -4.52 -14.81
CA TYR A 6 -20.60 -4.70 -15.96
C TYR A 6 -19.21 -5.20 -15.60
N TYR A 7 -18.73 -4.97 -14.37
CA TYR A 7 -17.36 -5.29 -13.98
C TYR A 7 -17.32 -6.33 -12.86
N LYS A 8 -16.85 -7.53 -13.15
CA LYS A 8 -16.73 -8.61 -12.16
C LYS A 8 -15.60 -8.35 -11.15
N GLU A 9 -14.45 -7.88 -11.62
CA GLU A 9 -13.24 -7.74 -10.82
C GLU A 9 -12.85 -6.27 -10.60
N LEU A 10 -13.07 -5.42 -11.62
CA LEU A 10 -12.76 -4.02 -11.54
C LEU A 10 -13.68 -3.30 -10.56
N ARG A 11 -13.12 -2.48 -9.69
CA ARG A 11 -13.87 -1.59 -8.80
C ARG A 11 -13.82 -0.18 -9.34
N VAL A 12 -14.95 0.46 -9.52
CA VAL A 12 -15.06 1.80 -10.11
C VAL A 12 -15.66 2.77 -9.08
N ALA A 13 -15.01 3.91 -8.86
CA ALA A 13 -15.62 5.03 -8.15
C ALA A 13 -16.56 5.81 -9.09
N PRO A 14 -17.61 6.45 -8.55
CA PRO A 14 -17.90 6.63 -7.12
C PRO A 14 -18.67 5.47 -6.48
N LEU A 15 -19.11 4.46 -7.25
CA LEU A 15 -20.09 3.48 -6.77
C LEU A 15 -19.50 2.28 -6.03
N MET A 16 -18.27 1.86 -6.34
CA MET A 16 -17.76 0.56 -5.91
C MET A 16 -16.52 0.59 -5.05
N ILE A 17 -15.56 1.52 -5.26
CA ILE A 17 -14.26 1.47 -4.57
C ILE A 17 -14.46 1.56 -3.06
N LYS A 18 -15.12 2.60 -2.57
CA LYS A 18 -15.31 2.85 -1.13
C LYS A 18 -16.11 1.72 -0.44
N PRO A 19 -17.28 1.29 -0.92
CA PRO A 19 -18.01 0.17 -0.32
C PRO A 19 -17.19 -1.12 -0.27
N ARG A 20 -16.48 -1.46 -1.34
CA ARG A 20 -15.68 -2.69 -1.41
C ARG A 20 -14.43 -2.64 -0.54
N MET A 21 -13.84 -1.46 -0.35
CA MET A 21 -12.78 -1.29 0.64
C MET A 21 -13.30 -1.47 2.07
N CYS A 22 -14.47 -0.90 2.38
CA CYS A 22 -15.10 -1.11 3.68
C CYS A 22 -15.39 -2.58 3.95
N GLU A 23 -15.94 -3.32 2.97
CA GLU A 23 -16.16 -4.78 3.08
C GLU A 23 -14.85 -5.54 3.35
N ALA A 24 -13.75 -5.20 2.67
CA ALA A 24 -12.47 -5.83 2.89
C ALA A 24 -11.91 -5.53 4.30
N ILE A 25 -12.07 -4.30 4.79
CA ILE A 25 -11.72 -3.91 6.15
C ILE A 25 -12.58 -4.67 7.18
N ASP A 26 -13.90 -4.81 6.93
CA ASP A 26 -14.80 -5.58 7.78
C ASP A 26 -14.38 -7.06 7.86
N GLY A 27 -13.90 -7.64 6.75
CA GLY A 27 -13.33 -8.97 6.74
C GLY A 27 -12.14 -9.11 7.70
N GLU A 28 -11.24 -8.13 7.73
CA GLU A 28 -10.10 -8.12 8.66
C GLU A 28 -10.56 -7.89 10.12
N ILE A 29 -11.58 -7.06 10.35
CA ILE A 29 -12.19 -6.87 11.68
C ILE A 29 -12.76 -8.20 12.21
N VAL A 30 -13.46 -8.95 11.39
CA VAL A 30 -14.00 -10.27 11.75
C VAL A 30 -12.88 -11.24 12.13
N LYS A 31 -11.80 -11.29 11.35
CA LYS A 31 -10.62 -12.12 11.64
C LYS A 31 -9.99 -11.73 12.98
N ALA A 32 -9.76 -10.45 13.21
CA ALA A 32 -9.15 -9.95 14.45
C ALA A 32 -10.01 -10.29 15.67
N LYS A 33 -11.32 -10.08 15.61
CA LYS A 33 -12.26 -10.43 16.69
C LYS A 33 -12.30 -11.95 16.97
N ALA A 34 -12.00 -12.76 15.96
CA ALA A 34 -11.88 -14.22 16.10
C ALA A 34 -10.48 -14.68 16.57
N GLY A 35 -9.60 -13.76 16.96
CA GLY A 35 -8.22 -14.06 17.38
C GLY A 35 -7.30 -14.53 16.24
N LYS A 36 -7.71 -14.35 14.99
CA LYS A 36 -6.89 -14.68 13.82
C LYS A 36 -5.99 -13.52 13.42
N PRO A 37 -4.84 -13.78 12.78
CA PRO A 37 -4.01 -12.73 12.23
C PRO A 37 -4.81 -11.87 11.22
N ALA A 38 -4.80 -10.55 11.44
CA ALA A 38 -5.49 -9.57 10.60
C ALA A 38 -4.58 -8.38 10.33
N ARG A 39 -4.45 -8.00 9.05
CA ARG A 39 -3.53 -6.95 8.62
C ARG A 39 -4.08 -6.17 7.43
N ILE A 40 -3.82 -4.86 7.45
CA ILE A 40 -4.10 -3.96 6.33
C ILE A 40 -2.82 -3.20 5.98
N LEU A 41 -2.45 -3.19 4.70
CA LEU A 41 -1.36 -2.38 4.16
C LEU A 41 -1.94 -1.42 3.12
N MET A 42 -1.66 -0.14 3.25
CA MET A 42 -2.16 0.86 2.32
C MET A 42 -1.07 1.83 1.89
N LYS A 43 -0.93 2.06 0.59
CA LYS A 43 -0.13 3.15 0.03
C LYS A 43 -1.05 4.09 -0.72
N SER A 44 -1.02 5.37 -0.36
CA SER A 44 -1.85 6.42 -0.94
C SER A 44 -1.11 7.75 -0.89
N ASN A 45 -1.49 8.70 -1.74
CA ASN A 45 -0.91 10.04 -1.65
C ASN A 45 -1.46 10.81 -0.45
N ALA A 46 -2.74 10.62 -0.14
CA ALA A 46 -3.40 11.30 0.97
C ALA A 46 -4.53 10.46 1.56
N ILE A 47 -4.86 10.71 2.83
CA ILE A 47 -6.04 10.21 3.50
C ILE A 47 -6.79 11.34 4.18
N THR A 48 -7.96 11.71 3.63
CA THR A 48 -8.82 12.80 4.11
C THR A 48 -10.30 12.42 4.13
N ASP A 49 -10.67 11.24 3.61
CA ASP A 49 -12.05 10.76 3.61
C ASP A 49 -12.45 10.34 5.03
N ARG A 50 -13.48 10.98 5.55
CA ARG A 50 -13.93 10.77 6.92
C ARG A 50 -14.40 9.34 7.17
N ASP A 51 -15.21 8.79 6.28
CA ASP A 51 -15.78 7.45 6.46
C ASP A 51 -14.66 6.39 6.45
N MET A 52 -13.64 6.56 5.58
CA MET A 52 -12.47 5.68 5.55
C MET A 52 -11.64 5.80 6.84
N ILE A 53 -11.45 7.01 7.37
CA ILE A 53 -10.76 7.23 8.65
C ILE A 53 -11.52 6.57 9.80
N GLU A 54 -12.84 6.73 9.86
CA GLU A 54 -13.68 6.09 10.87
C GLU A 54 -13.63 4.56 10.77
N LYS A 55 -13.68 4.01 9.55
CA LYS A 55 -13.59 2.57 9.30
C LYS A 55 -12.23 1.97 9.69
N LEU A 56 -11.13 2.65 9.37
CA LEU A 56 -9.78 2.22 9.79
C LEU A 56 -9.59 2.33 11.31
N THR A 57 -10.21 3.33 11.94
CA THR A 57 -10.22 3.46 13.40
C THR A 57 -10.99 2.31 14.06
N GLU A 58 -12.13 1.90 13.50
CA GLU A 58 -12.86 0.72 13.94
C GLU A 58 -12.00 -0.55 13.84
N ALA A 59 -11.31 -0.74 12.70
CA ALA A 59 -10.41 -1.87 12.49
C ALA A 59 -9.26 -1.89 13.51
N SER A 60 -8.66 -0.74 13.80
CA SER A 60 -7.62 -0.61 14.82
C SER A 60 -8.13 -1.03 16.21
N ARG A 61 -9.32 -0.55 16.60
CA ARG A 61 -9.95 -0.94 17.88
C ARG A 61 -10.24 -2.44 17.97
N ALA A 62 -10.51 -3.08 16.85
CA ALA A 62 -10.71 -4.54 16.77
C ALA A 62 -9.40 -5.33 16.82
N GLY A 63 -8.24 -4.67 16.82
CA GLY A 63 -6.91 -5.31 16.88
C GLY A 63 -6.25 -5.56 15.53
N VAL A 64 -6.83 -5.09 14.41
CA VAL A 64 -6.21 -5.18 13.09
C VAL A 64 -4.94 -4.34 13.03
N LYS A 65 -3.83 -4.93 12.57
CA LYS A 65 -2.57 -4.20 12.38
C LYS A 65 -2.59 -3.48 11.04
N ILE A 66 -2.48 -2.16 11.07
CA ILE A 66 -2.62 -1.30 9.90
C ILE A 66 -1.31 -0.53 9.69
N THR A 67 -0.72 -0.65 8.49
CA THR A 67 0.45 0.14 8.11
C THR A 67 0.14 0.91 6.83
N MET A 68 0.40 2.20 6.86
CA MET A 68 0.11 3.11 5.74
C MET A 68 1.37 3.86 5.30
N LEU A 69 1.61 3.88 3.99
CA LEU A 69 2.56 4.78 3.33
C LEU A 69 1.78 5.95 2.75
N VAL A 70 1.87 7.12 3.39
CA VAL A 70 1.15 8.34 2.98
C VAL A 70 2.17 9.46 2.80
N ARG A 71 2.39 9.90 1.55
CA ARG A 71 3.42 10.91 1.24
C ARG A 71 2.93 12.36 1.39
N GLY A 72 1.64 12.59 1.45
CA GLY A 72 1.02 13.91 1.56
C GLY A 72 0.17 14.04 2.82
N ILE A 73 -1.03 14.59 2.67
CA ILE A 73 -1.91 14.93 3.79
C ILE A 73 -2.49 13.66 4.44
N SER A 74 -2.34 13.56 5.76
CA SER A 74 -3.06 12.61 6.60
C SER A 74 -3.95 13.35 7.59
N CYS A 75 -5.28 13.17 7.50
CA CYS A 75 -6.24 13.56 8.52
C CYS A 75 -6.46 12.46 9.56
N LEU A 76 -5.88 11.27 9.34
CA LEU A 76 -5.83 10.18 10.31
C LEU A 76 -4.58 10.34 11.19
N VAL A 77 -4.78 10.40 12.49
CA VAL A 77 -3.70 10.45 13.50
C VAL A 77 -3.46 9.04 14.02
N PRO A 78 -2.23 8.48 13.84
CA PRO A 78 -1.89 7.13 14.32
C PRO A 78 -1.55 7.11 15.81
N GLY A 79 -1.50 5.91 16.39
CA GLY A 79 -0.94 5.69 17.74
C GLY A 79 -1.75 6.25 18.90
N VAL A 80 -3.00 6.69 18.70
CA VAL A 80 -3.86 7.22 19.77
C VAL A 80 -4.44 6.06 20.58
N PRO A 81 -4.16 5.95 21.90
CA PRO A 81 -4.66 4.86 22.74
C PRO A 81 -6.18 4.70 22.69
N GLY A 82 -6.65 3.45 22.57
CA GLY A 82 -8.07 3.10 22.49
C GLY A 82 -8.76 3.53 21.18
N LYS A 83 -8.01 4.06 20.21
CA LYS A 83 -8.54 4.50 18.90
C LYS A 83 -7.69 3.96 17.75
N THR A 84 -6.50 4.50 17.56
CA THR A 84 -5.64 4.22 16.42
C THR A 84 -4.29 3.62 16.82
N GLU A 85 -4.21 2.99 17.97
CA GLU A 85 -3.00 2.39 18.54
C GLU A 85 -2.39 1.28 17.68
N ASN A 86 -3.19 0.65 16.83
CA ASN A 86 -2.75 -0.37 15.88
C ASN A 86 -2.49 0.19 14.46
N ILE A 87 -2.52 1.50 14.30
CA ILE A 87 -2.23 2.18 13.03
C ILE A 87 -0.84 2.82 13.09
N ARG A 88 -0.04 2.50 12.09
CA ARG A 88 1.26 3.11 11.80
C ARG A 88 1.20 3.84 10.48
N ILE A 89 1.58 5.11 10.45
CA ILE A 89 1.63 5.91 9.22
C ILE A 89 3.06 6.39 9.01
N VAL A 90 3.60 6.09 7.84
CA VAL A 90 4.93 6.52 7.44
C VAL A 90 4.89 7.25 6.10
N SER A 91 5.90 8.06 5.85
CA SER A 91 6.05 8.83 4.61
C SER A 91 7.47 8.67 4.07
N VAL A 92 7.57 8.42 2.77
CA VAL A 92 8.85 8.48 2.03
C VAL A 92 8.70 9.53 0.95
N VAL A 93 9.54 10.57 1.02
CA VAL A 93 9.63 11.61 -0.01
C VAL A 93 11.07 11.67 -0.48
N GLY A 94 11.30 11.35 -1.73
CA GLY A 94 12.62 11.24 -2.31
C GLY A 94 12.71 11.87 -3.70
N ARG A 95 13.71 11.44 -4.47
CA ARG A 95 13.97 11.92 -5.84
C ARG A 95 12.83 11.61 -6.80
N LEU A 96 12.20 10.43 -6.64
CA LEU A 96 11.09 10.00 -7.47
C LEU A 96 9.75 10.27 -6.77
N LEU A 97 8.73 10.57 -7.56
CA LEU A 97 7.38 10.77 -7.07
C LEU A 97 6.75 9.41 -6.72
N GLU A 98 6.44 9.20 -5.44
CA GLU A 98 5.76 8.01 -4.94
C GLU A 98 4.25 8.09 -5.21
N HIS A 99 3.84 7.78 -6.44
CA HIS A 99 2.47 8.01 -6.92
C HIS A 99 1.62 6.73 -7.03
N SER A 100 2.14 5.57 -6.71
CA SER A 100 1.39 4.31 -6.70
C SER A 100 0.39 4.25 -5.54
N ARG A 101 -0.77 3.63 -5.77
CA ARG A 101 -1.74 3.32 -4.73
C ARG A 101 -1.90 1.81 -4.67
N ILE A 102 -1.70 1.29 -3.46
CA ILE A 102 -1.75 -0.14 -3.15
C ILE A 102 -2.64 -0.32 -1.93
N TYR A 103 -3.58 -1.24 -2.01
CA TYR A 103 -4.46 -1.60 -0.91
C TYR A 103 -4.43 -3.11 -0.75
N ALA A 104 -3.91 -3.58 0.40
CA ALA A 104 -3.76 -5.00 0.67
C ALA A 104 -4.41 -5.38 2.00
N PHE A 105 -5.12 -6.50 2.01
CA PHE A 105 -5.89 -6.99 3.13
C PHE A 105 -5.55 -8.46 3.36
N GLY A 106 -5.21 -8.83 4.59
CA GLY A 106 -4.85 -10.20 4.97
C GLY A 106 -3.39 -10.42 5.29
N VAL A 107 -3.06 -11.68 5.61
CA VAL A 107 -1.72 -12.13 6.01
C VAL A 107 -1.35 -13.37 5.20
N GLY A 108 -0.08 -13.47 4.78
CA GLY A 108 0.42 -14.62 4.01
C GLY A 108 -0.30 -14.78 2.66
N ASP A 109 -0.56 -16.02 2.27
CA ASP A 109 -1.12 -16.37 0.97
C ASP A 109 -2.57 -15.89 0.79
N GLU A 110 -3.30 -15.67 1.90
CA GLU A 110 -4.66 -15.11 1.89
C GLU A 110 -4.71 -13.60 1.62
N THR A 111 -3.56 -12.95 1.47
CA THR A 111 -3.52 -11.50 1.21
C THR A 111 -4.11 -11.18 -0.15
N THR A 112 -5.16 -10.37 -0.17
CA THR A 112 -5.68 -9.76 -1.41
C THR A 112 -5.02 -8.41 -1.63
N VAL A 113 -4.63 -8.11 -2.88
CA VAL A 113 -3.95 -6.87 -3.25
C VAL A 113 -4.70 -6.20 -4.37
N PHE A 114 -4.92 -4.90 -4.24
CA PHE A 114 -5.48 -4.04 -5.28
C PHE A 114 -4.50 -2.92 -5.61
N LEU A 115 -4.34 -2.63 -6.89
CA LEU A 115 -3.77 -1.38 -7.38
C LEU A 115 -4.90 -0.42 -7.74
N SER A 116 -4.68 0.88 -7.57
CA SER A 116 -5.74 1.86 -7.81
C SER A 116 -5.22 3.20 -8.34
N SER A 117 -6.09 3.94 -9.03
CA SER A 117 -5.90 5.35 -9.35
C SER A 117 -6.39 6.27 -8.23
N ALA A 118 -7.27 5.79 -7.33
CA ALA A 118 -7.89 6.57 -6.26
C ALA A 118 -6.98 6.69 -5.03
N ASP A 119 -6.90 7.90 -4.49
CA ASP A 119 -6.47 8.16 -3.12
C ASP A 119 -7.64 8.02 -2.14
N LEU A 120 -7.33 7.94 -0.85
CA LEU A 120 -8.34 7.88 0.23
C LEU A 120 -8.91 9.27 0.54
N MET A 121 -9.39 9.93 -0.51
CA MET A 121 -9.97 11.27 -0.45
C MET A 121 -11.42 11.23 -0.93
N THR A 122 -12.32 11.95 -0.26
CA THR A 122 -13.75 12.03 -0.63
C THR A 122 -13.93 12.39 -2.11
N ARG A 123 -13.12 13.31 -2.64
CA ARG A 123 -13.17 13.67 -4.05
C ARG A 123 -12.88 12.48 -4.98
N ASN A 124 -11.90 11.62 -4.64
CA ASN A 124 -11.56 10.45 -5.45
C ASN A 124 -12.63 9.35 -5.30
N LEU A 125 -13.09 9.11 -4.07
CA LEU A 125 -13.97 7.99 -3.76
C LEU A 125 -15.44 8.24 -4.16
N ASP A 126 -15.92 9.50 -4.05
CA ASP A 126 -17.34 9.82 -4.18
C ASP A 126 -17.68 10.72 -5.39
N LYS A 127 -16.67 11.35 -6.05
CA LYS A 127 -16.95 12.36 -7.09
C LYS A 127 -16.22 12.14 -8.41
N ARG A 128 -15.09 11.40 -8.42
CA ARG A 128 -14.30 11.13 -9.62
C ARG A 128 -14.60 9.74 -10.16
N VAL A 129 -14.33 9.55 -11.43
CA VAL A 129 -14.20 8.24 -12.02
C VAL A 129 -12.78 7.75 -11.76
N GLU A 130 -12.66 6.77 -10.88
CA GLU A 130 -11.41 6.13 -10.51
C GLU A 130 -11.58 4.62 -10.60
N ILE A 131 -10.47 3.91 -10.72
CA ILE A 131 -10.48 2.44 -10.82
C ILE A 131 -9.58 1.81 -9.76
N ALA A 132 -9.98 0.64 -9.30
CA ALA A 132 -9.14 -0.30 -8.55
C ALA A 132 -9.32 -1.70 -9.12
N TRP A 133 -8.21 -2.43 -9.27
CA TRP A 133 -8.21 -3.78 -9.82
C TRP A 133 -7.39 -4.73 -8.96
N PRO A 134 -7.84 -6.00 -8.82
CA PRO A 134 -7.13 -7.00 -8.04
C PRO A 134 -5.86 -7.45 -8.76
N VAL A 135 -4.84 -7.78 -7.98
CA VAL A 135 -3.64 -8.47 -8.45
C VAL A 135 -3.82 -9.96 -8.15
N ASN A 136 -4.43 -10.69 -9.08
CA ASN A 136 -4.81 -12.10 -8.87
C ASN A 136 -3.62 -13.05 -9.03
N ASP A 137 -2.67 -12.73 -9.92
CA ASP A 137 -1.48 -13.53 -10.12
C ASP A 137 -0.59 -13.55 -8.86
N PRO A 138 -0.23 -14.73 -8.31
CA PRO A 138 0.55 -14.82 -7.07
C PRO A 138 1.93 -14.20 -7.17
N ALA A 139 2.62 -14.31 -8.31
CA ALA A 139 3.96 -13.78 -8.50
C ALA A 139 3.92 -12.23 -8.57
N LEU A 140 2.96 -11.68 -9.30
CA LEU A 140 2.73 -10.22 -9.35
C LEU A 140 2.30 -9.68 -7.98
N ARG A 141 1.46 -10.40 -7.26
CA ARG A 141 1.05 -10.03 -5.90
C ARG A 141 2.25 -9.99 -4.95
N ALA A 142 3.09 -11.02 -4.97
CA ALA A 142 4.32 -11.08 -4.19
C ALA A 142 5.24 -9.88 -4.50
N ARG A 143 5.42 -9.56 -5.79
CA ARG A 143 6.22 -8.41 -6.24
C ARG A 143 5.67 -7.07 -5.75
N VAL A 144 4.34 -6.87 -5.75
CA VAL A 144 3.73 -5.65 -5.21
C VAL A 144 3.93 -5.54 -3.70
N LEU A 145 3.82 -6.65 -2.97
CA LEU A 145 4.05 -6.68 -1.53
C LEU A 145 5.54 -6.48 -1.19
N ASP A 146 6.45 -7.03 -1.99
CA ASP A 146 7.89 -6.81 -1.85
C ASP A 146 8.26 -5.35 -2.08
N TYR A 147 7.74 -4.71 -3.13
CA TYR A 147 7.87 -3.27 -3.32
C TYR A 147 7.39 -2.47 -2.11
N PHE A 148 6.22 -2.81 -1.55
CA PHE A 148 5.69 -2.14 -0.36
C PHE A 148 6.63 -2.32 0.84
N THR A 149 7.15 -3.54 1.05
CA THR A 149 8.07 -3.87 2.15
C THR A 149 9.41 -3.16 1.97
N THR A 150 9.93 -3.09 0.74
CA THR A 150 11.15 -2.34 0.39
C THR A 150 11.01 -0.87 0.76
N MET A 151 9.86 -0.25 0.44
CA MET A 151 9.59 1.13 0.82
C MET A 151 9.51 1.31 2.35
N LEU A 152 8.97 0.36 3.09
CA LEU A 152 8.94 0.38 4.57
C LEU A 152 10.31 0.18 5.20
N SER A 153 11.24 -0.43 4.49
CA SER A 153 12.61 -0.68 4.95
C SER A 153 13.54 0.52 4.75
N ASP A 154 13.07 1.59 4.11
CA ASP A 154 13.83 2.81 3.91
C ASP A 154 14.25 3.41 5.27
N THR A 155 15.55 3.66 5.44
CA THR A 155 16.11 4.31 6.61
C THR A 155 16.80 5.63 6.26
N ALA A 156 16.80 6.01 4.98
CA ALA A 156 17.39 7.26 4.53
C ALA A 156 16.39 8.43 4.54
N LYS A 157 15.12 8.15 4.24
CA LYS A 157 14.09 9.17 3.99
C LYS A 157 12.76 8.87 4.68
N LEU A 158 12.61 7.70 5.31
CA LEU A 158 11.38 7.30 5.97
C LEU A 158 11.16 8.16 7.21
N ARG A 159 9.96 8.74 7.29
CA ARG A 159 9.46 9.50 8.45
C ARG A 159 8.22 8.83 8.98
N GLU A 160 8.11 8.72 10.28
CA GLU A 160 6.96 8.14 10.96
C GLU A 160 6.12 9.23 11.64
N LEU A 161 4.83 9.30 11.29
CA LEU A 161 3.89 10.23 11.89
C LEU A 161 3.56 9.77 13.31
N GLN A 162 3.68 10.68 14.26
CA GLN A 162 3.40 10.46 15.67
C GLN A 162 1.98 10.90 16.06
N SER A 163 1.51 10.46 17.23
CA SER A 163 0.17 10.79 17.74
C SER A 163 -0.02 12.27 18.09
N ASP A 164 1.05 13.04 18.22
CA ASP A 164 1.03 14.49 18.43
C ASP A 164 1.08 15.30 17.12
N GLY A 165 1.12 14.59 15.95
CA GLY A 165 1.20 15.21 14.64
C GLY A 165 2.62 15.53 14.18
N THR A 166 3.64 15.26 14.98
CA THR A 166 5.05 15.40 14.57
C THR A 166 5.52 14.21 13.74
N PHE A 167 6.65 14.38 13.05
CA PHE A 167 7.29 13.30 12.31
C PHE A 167 8.64 12.95 12.95
N THR A 168 8.89 11.66 13.12
CA THR A 168 10.19 11.13 13.53
C THR A 168 10.94 10.64 12.30
N ASP A 169 12.16 11.15 12.07
CA ASP A 169 13.05 10.67 11.01
C ASP A 169 13.72 9.37 11.44
N LEU A 170 13.50 8.29 10.69
CA LEU A 170 14.13 7.00 11.02
C LEU A 170 15.62 6.94 10.70
N CYS A 171 16.14 7.85 9.87
CA CYS A 171 17.56 7.99 9.64
C CYS A 171 18.36 8.27 10.94
N ALA A 172 17.75 8.94 11.91
CA ALA A 172 18.35 9.21 13.21
C ALA A 172 18.65 7.95 14.05
N PHE A 173 18.04 6.82 13.70
CA PHE A 173 18.23 5.52 14.38
C PHE A 173 19.18 4.57 13.65
N VAL A 174 19.78 5.00 12.53
CA VAL A 174 20.79 4.20 11.84
C VAL A 174 22.08 4.24 12.66
N PRO A 175 22.66 3.09 13.03
CA PRO A 175 23.90 3.04 13.81
C PRO A 175 25.05 3.77 13.13
N GLU A 176 25.88 4.43 13.92
CA GLU A 176 27.09 5.10 13.41
C GLU A 176 27.96 4.13 12.59
N GLY A 177 28.46 4.58 11.46
CA GLY A 177 29.28 3.78 10.55
C GLY A 177 28.48 2.89 9.59
N ARG A 178 27.14 2.87 9.66
CA ARG A 178 26.29 2.19 8.67
C ARG A 178 25.68 3.21 7.70
N ASN A 179 25.65 2.86 6.41
CA ASN A 179 24.94 3.66 5.43
C ASN A 179 23.42 3.43 5.56
N PRO A 180 22.61 4.50 5.54
CA PRO A 180 21.16 4.36 5.47
C PRO A 180 20.73 3.62 4.19
N PHE A 181 19.68 2.83 4.29
CA PHE A 181 19.06 2.17 3.15
C PHE A 181 18.09 3.13 2.47
N ASP A 182 18.34 3.43 1.19
CA ASP A 182 17.47 4.23 0.33
C ASP A 182 16.67 3.29 -0.60
N ALA A 183 15.39 3.18 -0.35
CA ALA A 183 14.50 2.29 -1.09
C ALA A 183 14.38 2.67 -2.57
N GLN A 184 14.36 3.97 -2.90
CA GLN A 184 14.28 4.41 -4.30
C GLN A 184 15.57 4.09 -5.07
N ASP A 185 16.73 4.33 -4.47
CA ASP A 185 18.00 3.99 -5.08
C ASP A 185 18.17 2.47 -5.24
N HIS A 186 17.67 1.68 -4.28
CA HIS A 186 17.64 0.22 -4.40
C HIS A 186 16.78 -0.22 -5.58
N LEU A 187 15.54 0.23 -5.68
CA LEU A 187 14.62 -0.11 -6.77
C LEU A 187 15.12 0.35 -8.14
N ILE A 188 15.80 1.49 -8.22
CA ILE A 188 16.44 1.97 -9.45
C ILE A 188 17.56 0.99 -9.87
N LYS A 189 18.42 0.58 -8.94
CA LYS A 189 19.50 -0.38 -9.23
C LYS A 189 18.95 -1.72 -9.71
N GLU A 190 17.90 -2.24 -9.06
CA GLU A 190 17.23 -3.46 -9.52
C GLU A 190 16.69 -3.32 -10.94
N ALA A 191 16.05 -2.20 -11.26
CA ALA A 191 15.54 -1.96 -12.61
C ALA A 191 16.65 -1.90 -13.67
N TYR A 192 17.81 -1.30 -13.36
CA TYR A 192 18.96 -1.30 -14.26
C TYR A 192 19.53 -2.71 -14.45
N ILE A 193 19.72 -3.47 -13.38
CA ILE A 193 20.22 -4.85 -13.45
C ILE A 193 19.26 -5.72 -14.30
N ALA A 194 17.95 -5.57 -14.09
CA ALA A 194 16.96 -6.30 -14.87
C ALA A 194 17.01 -5.92 -16.36
N ALA A 195 17.15 -4.63 -16.68
CA ALA A 195 17.26 -4.14 -18.05
C ALA A 195 18.56 -4.65 -18.74
N GLU A 196 19.68 -4.68 -18.04
CA GLU A 196 20.94 -5.20 -18.56
C GLU A 196 20.86 -6.71 -18.84
N ARG A 197 20.25 -7.48 -17.93
CA ARG A 197 20.01 -8.92 -18.14
C ARG A 197 19.12 -9.16 -19.37
N ALA A 198 18.04 -8.41 -19.53
CA ALA A 198 17.17 -8.52 -20.70
C ALA A 198 17.92 -8.22 -22.00
N ARG A 199 18.77 -7.19 -22.03
CA ARG A 199 19.60 -6.86 -23.20
C ARG A 199 20.60 -7.99 -23.51
N ALA A 200 21.27 -8.53 -22.50
CA ALA A 200 22.24 -9.60 -22.66
C ALA A 200 21.63 -10.91 -23.19
N THR A 201 20.37 -11.18 -22.85
CA THR A 201 19.62 -12.35 -23.31
C THR A 201 18.86 -12.14 -24.62
N GLY A 202 18.88 -10.93 -25.17
CA GLY A 202 18.13 -10.59 -26.40
C GLY A 202 16.62 -10.62 -26.24
N LEU A 203 16.12 -10.56 -24.99
CA LEU A 203 14.69 -10.58 -24.70
C LEU A 203 13.99 -9.32 -25.24
N THR A 204 12.89 -9.51 -25.94
CA THR A 204 11.95 -8.42 -26.28
C THR A 204 11.19 -7.97 -25.04
N TYR A 205 10.54 -6.81 -25.10
CA TYR A 205 9.79 -6.26 -23.96
C TYR A 205 8.78 -7.25 -23.34
N PRO A 206 7.94 -7.99 -24.08
CA PRO A 206 7.06 -8.99 -23.50
C PRO A 206 7.80 -10.10 -22.76
N GLN A 207 8.85 -10.68 -23.39
CA GLN A 207 9.68 -11.73 -22.78
C GLN A 207 10.42 -11.24 -21.54
N PHE A 208 10.83 -9.97 -21.50
CA PHE A 208 11.43 -9.35 -20.33
C PHE A 208 10.44 -9.27 -19.16
N VAL A 209 9.17 -8.93 -19.42
CA VAL A 209 8.13 -8.88 -18.40
C VAL A 209 7.90 -10.28 -17.82
N ASP A 210 7.78 -11.30 -18.66
CA ASP A 210 7.57 -12.68 -18.23
C ASP A 210 8.74 -13.19 -17.38
N ALA A 211 9.98 -12.94 -17.80
CA ALA A 211 11.18 -13.30 -17.03
C ALA A 211 11.27 -12.55 -15.69
N ALA A 212 10.87 -11.28 -15.66
CA ALA A 212 10.91 -10.44 -14.45
C ALA A 212 9.85 -10.82 -13.39
N VAL A 213 8.78 -11.54 -13.81
CA VAL A 213 7.73 -12.02 -12.88
C VAL A 213 7.86 -13.52 -12.57
N GLY A 214 8.98 -14.15 -12.97
CA GLY A 214 9.26 -15.56 -12.66
C GLY A 214 8.55 -16.56 -13.59
N GLY A 215 8.02 -16.10 -14.72
CA GLY A 215 7.56 -16.99 -15.78
C GLY A 215 8.75 -17.76 -16.37
N THR A 216 8.69 -19.10 -16.39
CA THR A 216 9.59 -19.93 -17.19
C THR A 216 9.30 -19.71 -18.67
N PRO A 217 10.31 -19.64 -19.54
CA PRO A 217 10.12 -19.51 -20.98
C PRO A 217 9.35 -20.69 -21.57
#